data_5ce3cbc7e63c669a9fec2ebd2f4f69f7
#
_entry.id   5ce3cbc7e63c669a9fec2ebd2f4f69f7
#
_cell.length_a   1.000
_cell.length_b   1.000
_cell.length_c   1.000
_cell.angle_alpha   90.00
_cell.angle_beta   90.00
_cell.angle_gamma   90.00
#
_symmetry.space_group_name_H-M   'P 1'
#
loop_
_entity.id
_entity.type
_entity.pdbx_description
1 polymer ?
#
loop_
_entity_poly.entity_id
_entity_poly.type
_entity_poly.pdbx_seq_one_letter_code
_entity_poly.pdbx_strand_id
1 'polypeptide(L)'
;MATIKIQFTLFSAFYSPLISTMSGGFLKEEGLEPDWSVAPPGKSAVEALLDGSAHVAQSALSNSFTILAKGEMPKIMHFAQINEMDGFFLTGRKADPDFTWDKLEGADLVCFKGGQPRAMFMYACHKAGIDFEEINLICPGGAADIDKAFRDGQGQFVQQQGPFPQQLQKDGIGHVVAQVGKQIGPNGFSSLCATPEWLETDMAKAFTRAYRKTRIYMNETPAAEIARAEKSYFPNIDEDVLADCIGTYQQLGCWTPHMEITPEAYAVAQDVFEHFGTLKERYAFDQVCCQPPATE
;
A
#
# COMPACT_ATOMS: atom_id res chain seq x y z
N MET A 1 22.88 -9.06 -17.16
CA MET A 1 21.93 -8.18 -16.43
C MET A 1 22.44 -8.00 -15.02
N ALA A 2 22.32 -6.80 -14.45
CA ALA A 2 22.67 -6.58 -13.05
C ALA A 2 21.49 -6.99 -12.16
N THR A 3 21.77 -7.61 -11.02
CA THR A 3 20.71 -8.00 -10.08
C THR A 3 20.25 -6.80 -9.26
N ILE A 4 18.94 -6.45 -9.32
CA ILE A 4 18.33 -5.47 -8.46
C ILE A 4 17.57 -6.17 -7.34
N LYS A 5 17.87 -5.80 -6.08
CA LYS A 5 17.26 -6.38 -4.88
C LYS A 5 16.10 -5.49 -4.42
N ILE A 6 14.91 -6.06 -4.38
CA ILE A 6 13.66 -5.34 -4.05
C ILE A 6 13.05 -5.97 -2.81
N GLN A 7 12.70 -5.16 -1.82
CA GLN A 7 12.04 -5.67 -0.63
C GLN A 7 10.67 -5.03 -0.40
N PHE A 8 9.69 -5.87 -0.11
CA PHE A 8 8.36 -5.45 0.30
C PHE A 8 8.24 -5.46 1.84
N THR A 9 7.60 -4.45 2.40
CA THR A 9 7.15 -4.48 3.80
C THR A 9 5.90 -5.36 3.93
N LEU A 10 4.98 -5.23 2.98
CA LEU A 10 3.76 -6.03 2.86
C LEU A 10 3.58 -6.43 1.41
N PHE A 11 3.21 -7.69 1.15
CA PHE A 11 2.96 -8.18 -0.19
C PHE A 11 1.46 -8.33 -0.43
N SER A 12 0.92 -7.58 -1.38
CA SER A 12 -0.48 -7.63 -1.78
C SER A 12 -0.65 -7.10 -3.20
N ALA A 13 -1.79 -7.39 -3.85
CA ALA A 13 -2.13 -6.87 -5.17
C ALA A 13 -2.27 -5.33 -5.19
N PHE A 14 -2.34 -4.69 -4.04
CA PHE A 14 -2.31 -3.23 -3.94
C PHE A 14 -0.97 -2.64 -4.43
N TYR A 15 0.09 -3.45 -4.42
CA TYR A 15 1.43 -3.05 -4.89
C TYR A 15 1.73 -3.53 -6.31
N SER A 16 0.70 -3.85 -7.10
CA SER A 16 0.84 -4.27 -8.51
C SER A 16 1.73 -3.35 -9.36
N PRO A 17 1.80 -2.02 -9.18
CA PRO A 17 2.78 -1.24 -9.93
C PRO A 17 4.24 -1.71 -9.74
N LEU A 18 4.64 -2.09 -8.53
CA LEU A 18 5.98 -2.63 -8.29
C LEU A 18 6.09 -4.09 -8.75
N ILE A 19 5.03 -4.89 -8.56
CA ILE A 19 5.00 -6.30 -9.00
C ILE A 19 5.05 -6.36 -10.53
N SER A 20 4.26 -5.56 -11.23
CA SER A 20 4.26 -5.48 -12.70
C SER A 20 5.59 -5.00 -13.27
N THR A 21 6.37 -4.19 -12.54
CA THR A 21 7.72 -3.80 -12.97
C THR A 21 8.61 -5.04 -13.14
N MET A 22 8.38 -6.07 -12.32
CA MET A 22 9.08 -7.35 -12.40
C MET A 22 8.40 -8.30 -13.40
N SER A 23 7.09 -8.56 -13.27
CA SER A 23 6.35 -9.55 -14.05
C SER A 23 6.15 -9.16 -15.52
N GLY A 24 6.03 -7.85 -15.80
CA GLY A 24 5.86 -7.32 -17.15
C GLY A 24 7.15 -7.22 -17.97
N GLY A 25 8.30 -7.59 -17.40
CA GLY A 25 9.58 -7.57 -18.09
C GLY A 25 10.27 -6.21 -18.18
N PHE A 26 9.68 -5.15 -17.62
CA PHE A 26 10.21 -3.79 -17.70
C PHE A 26 11.61 -3.63 -17.12
N LEU A 27 11.95 -4.38 -16.06
CA LEU A 27 13.31 -4.41 -15.50
C LEU A 27 14.29 -5.04 -16.47
N LYS A 28 13.90 -6.11 -17.17
CA LYS A 28 14.76 -6.81 -18.15
C LYS A 28 15.08 -5.93 -19.34
N GLU A 29 14.14 -5.12 -19.80
CA GLU A 29 14.37 -4.13 -20.85
C GLU A 29 15.46 -3.12 -20.49
N GLU A 30 15.60 -2.82 -19.19
CA GLU A 30 16.61 -1.90 -18.65
C GLU A 30 17.88 -2.64 -18.16
N GLY A 31 18.03 -3.93 -18.50
CA GLY A 31 19.20 -4.74 -18.15
C GLY A 31 19.25 -5.18 -16.69
N LEU A 32 18.14 -5.14 -15.98
CA LEU A 32 18.02 -5.54 -14.57
C LEU A 32 17.30 -6.87 -14.42
N GLU A 33 17.80 -7.71 -13.50
CA GLU A 33 17.13 -8.96 -13.09
C GLU A 33 16.65 -8.80 -11.64
N PRO A 34 15.33 -8.95 -11.37
CA PRO A 34 14.81 -8.76 -10.03
C PRO A 34 15.15 -9.95 -9.11
N ASP A 35 15.65 -9.64 -7.92
CA ASP A 35 15.72 -10.50 -6.75
C ASP A 35 14.86 -9.85 -5.66
N TRP A 36 13.72 -10.47 -5.34
CA TRP A 36 12.74 -9.83 -4.45
C TRP A 36 12.41 -10.70 -3.25
N SER A 37 12.05 -10.03 -2.15
CA SER A 37 11.64 -10.68 -0.91
C SER A 37 10.63 -9.82 -0.14
N VAL A 38 10.01 -10.43 0.87
CA VAL A 38 9.15 -9.74 1.84
C VAL A 38 9.88 -9.66 3.18
N ALA A 39 9.82 -8.52 3.84
CA ALA A 39 10.43 -8.36 5.16
C ALA A 39 9.85 -9.37 6.15
N PRO A 40 10.67 -10.00 7.00
CA PRO A 40 10.18 -10.89 8.04
C PRO A 40 9.18 -10.19 8.96
N PRO A 41 8.24 -10.93 9.60
CA PRO A 41 7.30 -10.34 10.54
C PRO A 41 7.99 -9.49 11.61
N GLY A 42 7.49 -8.27 11.83
CA GLY A 42 8.03 -7.32 12.79
C GLY A 42 9.30 -6.58 12.34
N LYS A 43 9.77 -6.80 11.11
CA LYS A 43 10.87 -6.08 10.49
C LYS A 43 10.35 -5.07 9.47
N SER A 44 11.07 -3.96 9.30
CA SER A 44 10.82 -2.99 8.24
C SER A 44 11.69 -3.30 7.02
N ALA A 45 11.12 -3.16 5.82
CA ALA A 45 11.90 -3.22 4.58
C ALA A 45 13.01 -2.14 4.52
N VAL A 46 12.89 -1.06 5.29
CA VAL A 46 13.91 -0.01 5.42
C VAL A 46 15.21 -0.55 6.04
N GLU A 47 15.14 -1.51 6.96
CA GLU A 47 16.35 -2.11 7.56
C GLU A 47 17.26 -2.74 6.49
N ALA A 48 16.66 -3.39 5.49
CA ALA A 48 17.39 -4.00 4.38
C ALA A 48 18.07 -3.00 3.44
N LEU A 49 17.55 -1.78 3.34
CA LEU A 49 18.22 -0.68 2.63
C LEU A 49 19.47 -0.24 3.38
N LEU A 50 19.38 -0.14 4.71
CA LEU A 50 20.45 0.39 5.56
C LEU A 50 21.61 -0.60 5.72
N ASP A 51 21.34 -1.90 5.67
CA ASP A 51 22.37 -2.94 5.71
C ASP A 51 22.89 -3.36 4.34
N GLY A 52 22.33 -2.80 3.25
CA GLY A 52 22.72 -3.08 1.87
C GLY A 52 22.20 -4.40 1.31
N SER A 53 21.30 -5.08 2.00
CA SER A 53 20.67 -6.32 1.51
C SER A 53 19.54 -6.05 0.51
N ALA A 54 19.02 -4.82 0.42
CA ALA A 54 18.10 -4.37 -0.61
C ALA A 54 18.57 -3.04 -1.24
N HIS A 55 18.17 -2.81 -2.49
CA HIS A 55 18.40 -1.58 -3.23
C HIS A 55 17.19 -0.64 -3.18
N VAL A 56 15.99 -1.21 -3.31
CA VAL A 56 14.70 -0.49 -3.30
C VAL A 56 13.76 -1.21 -2.35
N ALA A 57 13.00 -0.45 -1.59
CA ALA A 57 11.98 -1.01 -0.72
C ALA A 57 10.60 -0.36 -0.96
N GLN A 58 9.56 -1.20 -0.93
CA GLN A 58 8.20 -0.74 -0.74
C GLN A 58 8.02 -0.41 0.74
N SER A 59 7.67 0.82 1.01
CA SER A 59 7.50 1.37 2.34
C SER A 59 6.37 2.40 2.36
N ALA A 60 6.31 3.19 3.41
CA ALA A 60 5.36 4.28 3.57
C ALA A 60 6.04 5.48 4.25
N LEU A 61 5.55 6.69 3.96
CA LEU A 61 6.04 7.94 4.56
C LEU A 61 6.04 7.90 6.10
N SER A 62 5.12 7.13 6.69
CA SER A 62 5.01 6.92 8.13
C SER A 62 6.27 6.36 8.78
N ASN A 63 7.08 5.59 8.06
CA ASN A 63 8.37 5.12 8.59
C ASN A 63 9.32 6.30 8.86
N SER A 64 9.44 7.23 7.92
CA SER A 64 10.24 8.45 8.09
C SER A 64 9.63 9.39 9.13
N PHE A 65 8.31 9.54 9.17
CA PHE A 65 7.62 10.32 10.20
C PHE A 65 7.90 9.79 11.61
N THR A 66 7.92 8.47 11.78
CA THR A 66 8.22 7.85 13.09
C THR A 66 9.65 8.12 13.53
N ILE A 67 10.61 8.21 12.60
CA ILE A 67 12.02 8.55 12.88
C ILE A 67 12.14 10.03 13.26
N LEU A 68 11.54 10.91 12.47
CA LEU A 68 11.54 12.36 12.72
C LEU A 68 10.88 12.71 14.06
N ALA A 69 9.78 12.05 14.42
CA ALA A 69 9.11 12.23 15.70
C ALA A 69 9.98 11.87 16.93
N LYS A 70 11.05 11.08 16.72
CA LYS A 70 12.07 10.80 17.75
C LYS A 70 13.22 11.81 17.74
N GLY A 71 13.19 12.81 16.87
CA GLY A 71 14.26 13.79 16.71
C GLY A 71 15.45 13.28 15.89
N GLU A 72 15.26 12.21 15.11
CA GLU A 72 16.30 11.62 14.26
C GLU A 72 16.01 11.92 12.79
N MET A 73 17.04 12.00 11.96
CA MET A 73 16.87 12.16 10.50
C MET A 73 16.78 10.79 9.81
N PRO A 74 15.81 10.59 8.91
CA PRO A 74 15.75 9.38 8.07
C PRO A 74 17.04 9.26 7.23
N LYS A 75 17.53 8.02 7.10
CA LYS A 75 18.68 7.69 6.24
C LYS A 75 18.26 7.17 4.86
N ILE A 76 16.98 7.27 4.56
CA ILE A 76 16.38 6.89 3.29
C ILE A 76 15.53 8.04 2.76
N MET A 77 15.31 8.06 1.46
CA MET A 77 14.42 9.01 0.80
C MET A 77 13.31 8.25 0.08
N HIS A 78 12.08 8.74 0.18
CA HIS A 78 10.96 8.29 -0.62
C HIS A 78 10.98 9.04 -1.95
N PHE A 79 11.21 8.31 -3.05
CA PHE A 79 11.47 8.93 -4.35
C PHE A 79 10.36 8.69 -5.39
N ALA A 80 9.48 7.74 -5.13
CA ALA A 80 8.38 7.44 -6.04
C ALA A 80 7.16 6.93 -5.28
N GLN A 81 5.99 7.26 -5.77
CA GLN A 81 4.73 6.79 -5.25
C GLN A 81 4.37 5.42 -5.83
N ILE A 82 3.77 4.54 -5.01
CA ILE A 82 3.14 3.32 -5.48
C ILE A 82 1.63 3.53 -5.53
N ASN A 83 1.06 4.06 -4.45
CA ASN A 83 -0.38 4.24 -4.30
C ASN A 83 -0.72 5.66 -3.84
N GLU A 84 -1.67 6.29 -4.53
CA GLU A 84 -2.20 7.63 -4.22
C GLU A 84 -3.54 7.60 -3.47
N MET A 85 -4.03 6.41 -3.13
CA MET A 85 -5.24 6.21 -2.34
C MET A 85 -4.96 5.13 -1.29
N ASP A 86 -5.74 5.11 -0.22
CA ASP A 86 -5.79 3.95 0.67
C ASP A 86 -6.44 2.77 -0.06
N GLY A 87 -5.85 1.59 0.05
CA GLY A 87 -6.30 0.36 -0.63
C GLY A 87 -7.05 -0.61 0.27
N PHE A 88 -7.48 -0.18 1.45
CA PHE A 88 -8.27 -1.02 2.33
C PHE A 88 -9.77 -0.96 1.98
N PHE A 89 -10.42 -2.09 2.17
CA PHE A 89 -11.85 -2.28 2.01
C PHE A 89 -12.47 -2.63 3.35
N LEU A 90 -13.73 -2.22 3.53
CA LEU A 90 -14.61 -2.76 4.55
C LEU A 90 -15.46 -3.84 3.90
N THR A 91 -15.45 -5.03 4.49
CA THR A 91 -16.25 -6.18 4.07
C THR A 91 -17.21 -6.54 5.20
N GLY A 92 -18.50 -6.54 4.92
CA GLY A 92 -19.54 -6.95 5.84
C GLY A 92 -19.98 -8.40 5.59
N ARG A 93 -20.65 -9.02 6.57
CA ARG A 93 -21.22 -10.38 6.44
C ARG A 93 -22.31 -10.50 5.39
N LYS A 94 -22.98 -9.39 5.11
CA LYS A 94 -24.07 -9.30 4.14
C LYS A 94 -23.82 -8.16 3.17
N ALA A 95 -24.35 -8.28 1.97
CA ALA A 95 -24.40 -7.16 1.03
C ALA A 95 -25.21 -6.01 1.63
N ASP A 96 -24.69 -4.82 1.56
CA ASP A 96 -25.34 -3.60 2.03
C ASP A 96 -25.05 -2.46 1.03
N PRO A 97 -25.87 -2.33 -0.02
CA PRO A 97 -25.70 -1.27 -1.01
C PRO A 97 -25.92 0.13 -0.45
N ASP A 98 -26.62 0.22 0.68
CA ASP A 98 -26.92 1.46 1.39
C ASP A 98 -26.03 1.61 2.65
N PHE A 99 -24.81 1.07 2.59
CA PHE A 99 -23.86 1.15 3.69
C PHE A 99 -23.49 2.61 3.98
N THR A 100 -23.58 2.97 5.26
CA THR A 100 -23.12 4.24 5.81
C THR A 100 -22.13 3.98 6.95
N TRP A 101 -21.20 4.89 7.16
CA TRP A 101 -20.09 4.68 8.12
C TRP A 101 -20.55 4.58 9.58
N ASP A 102 -21.68 5.21 9.94
CA ASP A 102 -22.29 5.13 11.27
C ASP A 102 -22.69 3.71 11.69
N LYS A 103 -22.89 2.80 10.71
CA LYS A 103 -23.12 1.36 11.00
C LYS A 103 -21.92 0.65 11.65
N LEU A 104 -20.78 1.30 11.72
CA LEU A 104 -19.60 0.78 12.42
C LEU A 104 -19.64 1.06 13.93
N GLU A 105 -20.38 2.08 14.37
CA GLU A 105 -20.51 2.39 15.80
C GLU A 105 -21.23 1.26 16.52
N GLY A 106 -20.60 0.75 17.58
CA GLY A 106 -21.05 -0.42 18.33
C GLY A 106 -20.83 -1.77 17.62
N ALA A 107 -20.34 -1.77 16.38
CA ALA A 107 -20.10 -3.01 15.63
C ALA A 107 -18.72 -3.62 15.95
N ASP A 108 -18.63 -4.94 15.79
CA ASP A 108 -17.37 -5.68 15.90
C ASP A 108 -16.61 -5.65 14.56
N LEU A 109 -15.42 -5.05 14.54
CA LEU A 109 -14.56 -4.94 13.38
C LEU A 109 -13.26 -5.70 13.56
N VAL A 110 -12.97 -6.64 12.65
CA VAL A 110 -11.67 -7.31 12.58
C VAL A 110 -10.70 -6.43 11.79
N CYS A 111 -9.57 -6.04 12.38
CA CYS A 111 -8.64 -5.10 11.77
C CYS A 111 -7.22 -5.20 12.33
N PHE A 112 -6.30 -4.42 11.77
CA PHE A 112 -4.94 -4.26 12.30
C PHE A 112 -4.95 -3.51 13.64
N LYS A 113 -4.08 -3.95 14.57
CA LYS A 113 -3.93 -3.31 15.89
C LYS A 113 -3.33 -1.91 15.81
N GLY A 114 -2.48 -1.65 14.83
CA GLY A 114 -1.73 -0.38 14.77
C GLY A 114 -1.09 -0.14 13.39
N GLY A 115 -0.11 0.76 13.36
CA GLY A 115 0.59 1.16 12.15
C GLY A 115 -0.27 1.98 11.20
N GLN A 116 0.20 2.10 9.96
CA GLN A 116 -0.50 2.89 8.94
C GLN A 116 -1.95 2.43 8.68
N PRO A 117 -2.27 1.11 8.60
CA PRO A 117 -3.65 0.70 8.37
C PRO A 117 -4.63 1.26 9.40
N ARG A 118 -4.23 1.30 10.68
CA ARG A 118 -5.05 1.87 11.74
C ARG A 118 -5.14 3.39 11.67
N ALA A 119 -4.01 4.08 11.42
CA ALA A 119 -4.00 5.53 11.29
C ALA A 119 -4.93 6.02 10.17
N MET A 120 -4.85 5.37 9.00
CA MET A 120 -5.70 5.68 7.86
C MET A 120 -7.17 5.41 8.17
N PHE A 121 -7.49 4.30 8.82
CA PHE A 121 -8.86 3.97 9.17
C PHE A 121 -9.45 4.95 10.21
N MET A 122 -8.70 5.31 11.24
CA MET A 122 -9.11 6.34 12.20
C MET A 122 -9.39 7.68 11.51
N TYR A 123 -8.52 8.06 10.56
CA TYR A 123 -8.72 9.29 9.79
C TYR A 123 -9.95 9.20 8.87
N ALA A 124 -10.23 8.02 8.28
CA ALA A 124 -11.45 7.80 7.50
C ALA A 124 -12.71 7.94 8.37
N CYS A 125 -12.70 7.39 9.59
CA CYS A 125 -13.78 7.55 10.57
C CYS A 125 -13.99 9.03 10.92
N HIS A 126 -12.91 9.76 11.20
CA HIS A 126 -12.96 11.20 11.44
C HIS A 126 -13.60 11.96 10.25
N LYS A 127 -13.18 11.66 9.03
CA LYS A 127 -13.75 12.26 7.80
C LYS A 127 -15.22 11.89 7.58
N ALA A 128 -15.64 10.72 8.07
CA ALA A 128 -17.03 10.26 8.04
C ALA A 128 -17.89 10.86 9.16
N GLY A 129 -17.27 11.52 10.15
CA GLY A 129 -17.95 12.11 11.30
C GLY A 129 -18.42 11.09 12.33
N ILE A 130 -17.80 9.89 12.38
CA ILE A 130 -18.08 8.84 13.36
C ILE A 130 -17.02 8.78 14.44
N ASP A 131 -17.41 8.34 15.65
CA ASP A 131 -16.46 8.14 16.74
C ASP A 131 -15.78 6.77 16.60
N PHE A 132 -14.48 6.79 16.34
CA PHE A 132 -13.68 5.57 16.22
C PHE A 132 -13.68 4.73 17.52
N GLU A 133 -13.79 5.36 18.69
CA GLU A 133 -13.75 4.67 19.99
C GLU A 133 -15.03 3.87 20.26
N GLU A 134 -16.12 4.16 19.53
CA GLU A 134 -17.37 3.38 19.60
C GLU A 134 -17.31 2.07 18.79
N ILE A 135 -16.23 1.81 18.04
CA ILE A 135 -16.06 0.58 17.28
C ILE A 135 -15.38 -0.51 18.13
N ASN A 136 -15.98 -1.70 18.22
CA ASN A 136 -15.38 -2.82 18.93
C ASN A 136 -14.31 -3.50 18.08
N LEU A 137 -13.04 -3.31 18.41
CA LEU A 137 -11.93 -3.79 17.58
C LEU A 137 -11.48 -5.21 17.97
N ILE A 138 -11.38 -6.09 16.99
CA ILE A 138 -10.80 -7.44 17.08
C ILE A 138 -9.49 -7.42 16.27
N CYS A 139 -8.35 -7.54 16.96
CA CYS A 139 -7.02 -7.39 16.35
C CYS A 139 -6.22 -8.71 16.51
N PRO A 140 -6.44 -9.72 15.66
CA PRO A 140 -5.86 -11.04 15.86
C PRO A 140 -4.37 -11.13 15.46
N GLY A 141 -3.89 -10.23 14.63
CA GLY A 141 -2.50 -10.25 14.17
C GLY A 141 -2.30 -9.63 12.79
N GLY A 142 -1.58 -10.32 11.92
CA GLY A 142 -1.30 -9.90 10.54
C GLY A 142 -2.46 -10.15 9.56
N ALA A 143 -2.23 -9.86 8.27
CA ALA A 143 -3.28 -9.96 7.25
C ALA A 143 -3.92 -11.36 7.16
N ALA A 144 -3.12 -12.43 7.27
CA ALA A 144 -3.63 -13.80 7.25
C ALA A 144 -4.46 -14.14 8.50
N ASP A 145 -4.06 -13.63 9.68
CA ASP A 145 -4.79 -13.85 10.93
C ASP A 145 -6.14 -13.11 10.90
N ILE A 146 -6.17 -11.91 10.32
CA ILE A 146 -7.37 -11.10 10.11
C ILE A 146 -8.34 -11.83 9.18
N ASP A 147 -7.86 -12.35 8.03
CA ASP A 147 -8.69 -13.12 7.09
C ASP A 147 -9.26 -14.37 7.77
N LYS A 148 -8.40 -15.12 8.47
CA LYS A 148 -8.81 -16.31 9.21
C LYS A 148 -9.85 -16.00 10.27
N ALA A 149 -9.67 -14.98 11.08
CA ALA A 149 -10.60 -14.59 12.14
C ALA A 149 -11.99 -14.25 11.57
N PHE A 150 -12.03 -13.51 10.46
CA PHE A 150 -13.30 -13.23 9.79
C PHE A 150 -13.92 -14.49 9.20
N ARG A 151 -13.16 -15.38 8.54
CA ARG A 151 -13.67 -16.68 8.06
C ARG A 151 -14.21 -17.57 9.17
N ASP A 152 -13.60 -17.53 10.34
CA ASP A 152 -14.04 -18.27 11.55
C ASP A 152 -15.28 -17.65 12.22
N GLY A 153 -15.86 -16.58 11.64
CA GLY A 153 -17.10 -15.97 12.13
C GLY A 153 -16.91 -14.79 13.09
N GLN A 154 -15.68 -14.35 13.36
CA GLN A 154 -15.44 -13.18 14.20
C GLN A 154 -15.75 -11.88 13.45
N GLY A 155 -16.30 -10.90 14.17
CA GLY A 155 -16.63 -9.57 13.65
C GLY A 155 -17.83 -9.54 12.70
N GLN A 156 -18.52 -8.42 12.70
CA GLN A 156 -19.56 -8.08 11.73
C GLN A 156 -18.94 -7.54 10.44
N PHE A 157 -17.82 -6.84 10.60
CA PHE A 157 -17.02 -6.27 9.52
C PHE A 157 -15.55 -6.69 9.63
N VAL A 158 -14.84 -6.60 8.50
CA VAL A 158 -13.39 -6.73 8.44
C VAL A 158 -12.79 -5.65 7.56
N GLN A 159 -11.63 -5.13 7.97
CA GLN A 159 -10.82 -4.19 7.18
C GLN A 159 -9.60 -4.92 6.63
N GLN A 160 -9.50 -5.03 5.30
CA GLN A 160 -8.43 -5.74 4.62
C GLN A 160 -8.03 -5.06 3.31
N GLN A 161 -6.78 -5.30 2.88
CA GLN A 161 -6.36 -5.00 1.50
C GLN A 161 -6.70 -6.15 0.55
N GLY A 162 -6.89 -5.82 -0.72
CA GLY A 162 -7.02 -6.84 -1.76
C GLY A 162 -5.75 -7.71 -1.93
N PRO A 163 -5.95 -8.99 -2.30
CA PRO A 163 -7.18 -9.57 -2.83
C PRO A 163 -8.09 -10.26 -1.80
N PHE A 164 -7.83 -10.17 -0.50
CA PHE A 164 -8.64 -10.85 0.53
C PHE A 164 -10.13 -10.49 0.47
N PRO A 165 -10.55 -9.21 0.36
CA PRO A 165 -11.96 -8.84 0.27
C PRO A 165 -12.67 -9.48 -0.93
N GLN A 166 -12.01 -9.48 -2.09
CA GLN A 166 -12.54 -10.07 -3.32
C GLN A 166 -12.66 -11.61 -3.19
N GLN A 167 -11.68 -12.24 -2.53
CA GLN A 167 -11.75 -13.68 -2.26
C GLN A 167 -12.88 -14.03 -1.28
N LEU A 168 -13.08 -13.24 -0.22
CA LEU A 168 -14.22 -13.42 0.70
C LEU A 168 -15.56 -13.28 -0.02
N GLN A 169 -15.66 -12.36 -0.98
CA GLN A 169 -16.86 -12.16 -1.77
C GLN A 169 -17.10 -13.34 -2.72
N LYS A 170 -16.07 -13.83 -3.40
CA LYS A 170 -16.15 -15.03 -4.25
C LYS A 170 -16.58 -16.27 -3.47
N ASP A 171 -16.05 -16.42 -2.25
CA ASP A 171 -16.35 -17.56 -1.36
C ASP A 171 -17.74 -17.44 -0.70
N GLY A 172 -18.47 -16.33 -0.90
CA GLY A 172 -19.77 -16.08 -0.29
C GLY A 172 -19.75 -15.87 1.23
N ILE A 173 -18.57 -15.50 1.77
CA ILE A 173 -18.35 -15.30 3.22
C ILE A 173 -18.60 -13.84 3.62
N GLY A 174 -18.38 -12.90 2.69
CA GLY A 174 -18.56 -11.48 2.94
C GLY A 174 -18.78 -10.69 1.65
N HIS A 175 -19.15 -9.44 1.81
CA HIS A 175 -19.41 -8.50 0.71
C HIS A 175 -18.69 -7.19 0.97
N VAL A 176 -17.98 -6.67 0.00
CA VAL A 176 -17.36 -5.35 0.10
C VAL A 176 -18.48 -4.30 0.19
N VAL A 177 -18.48 -3.53 1.26
CA VAL A 177 -19.50 -2.51 1.55
C VAL A 177 -18.95 -1.09 1.44
N ALA A 178 -17.64 -0.88 1.68
CA ALA A 178 -17.01 0.42 1.53
C ALA A 178 -15.51 0.30 1.18
N GLN A 179 -14.97 1.39 0.67
CA GLN A 179 -13.56 1.57 0.33
C GLN A 179 -13.00 2.72 1.15
N VAL A 180 -12.02 2.43 2.01
CA VAL A 180 -11.43 3.42 2.94
C VAL A 180 -10.82 4.60 2.15
N GLY A 181 -10.16 4.31 1.03
CA GLY A 181 -9.57 5.33 0.18
C GLY A 181 -10.57 6.37 -0.34
N LYS A 182 -11.79 5.97 -0.66
CA LYS A 182 -12.84 6.94 -1.08
C LYS A 182 -13.20 7.94 0.01
N GLN A 183 -13.17 7.51 1.26
CA GLN A 183 -13.49 8.37 2.38
C GLN A 183 -12.39 9.38 2.69
N ILE A 184 -11.12 8.97 2.51
CA ILE A 184 -9.95 9.83 2.76
C ILE A 184 -9.69 10.76 1.58
N GLY A 185 -9.74 10.24 0.36
CA GLY A 185 -9.30 10.89 -0.87
C GLY A 185 -7.82 10.62 -1.20
N PRO A 186 -7.29 11.27 -2.25
CA PRO A 186 -5.88 11.11 -2.66
C PRO A 186 -4.90 11.46 -1.55
N ASN A 187 -3.91 10.61 -1.36
CA ASN A 187 -2.88 10.75 -0.31
C ASN A 187 -1.61 9.95 -0.65
N GLY A 188 -0.49 10.27 -0.01
CA GLY A 188 0.74 9.51 -0.11
C GLY A 188 0.68 8.24 0.75
N PHE A 189 0.05 7.17 0.24
CA PHE A 189 -0.13 5.94 1.02
C PHE A 189 1.14 5.10 1.07
N SER A 190 1.59 4.57 -0.07
CA SER A 190 2.82 3.76 -0.17
C SER A 190 3.75 4.29 -1.22
N SER A 191 5.03 4.15 -0.96
CA SER A 191 6.10 4.70 -1.78
C SER A 191 7.27 3.74 -1.92
N LEU A 192 8.06 3.97 -2.94
CA LEU A 192 9.39 3.39 -3.09
C LEU A 192 10.39 4.26 -2.36
N CYS A 193 11.25 3.64 -1.58
CA CYS A 193 12.35 4.32 -0.91
C CYS A 193 13.68 3.61 -1.13
N ALA A 194 14.75 4.38 -1.01
CA ALA A 194 16.13 3.92 -1.15
C ALA A 194 17.06 4.85 -0.35
N THR A 195 18.33 4.46 -0.21
CA THR A 195 19.33 5.37 0.35
C THR A 195 19.71 6.46 -0.66
N PRO A 196 20.09 7.68 -0.22
CA PRO A 196 20.52 8.76 -1.12
C PRO A 196 21.66 8.32 -2.05
N GLU A 197 22.61 7.53 -1.55
CA GLU A 197 23.75 7.04 -2.32
C GLU A 197 23.29 6.12 -3.47
N TRP A 198 22.32 5.26 -3.23
CA TRP A 198 21.81 4.39 -4.30
C TRP A 198 21.05 5.19 -5.36
N LEU A 199 20.32 6.23 -4.99
CA LEU A 199 19.55 7.06 -5.92
C LEU A 199 20.42 7.74 -6.99
N GLU A 200 21.72 7.95 -6.72
CA GLU A 200 22.70 8.52 -7.66
C GLU A 200 23.26 7.51 -8.67
N THR A 201 22.95 6.22 -8.52
CA THR A 201 23.52 5.16 -9.35
C THR A 201 22.81 5.02 -10.71
N ASP A 202 23.52 4.45 -11.70
CA ASP A 202 22.90 4.10 -12.99
C ASP A 202 21.83 3.00 -12.84
N MET A 203 21.92 2.15 -11.81
CA MET A 203 20.89 1.17 -11.50
C MET A 203 19.58 1.85 -11.06
N ALA A 204 19.67 2.93 -10.28
CA ALA A 204 18.50 3.71 -9.87
C ALA A 204 17.83 4.39 -11.07
N LYS A 205 18.62 4.92 -12.00
CA LYS A 205 18.10 5.52 -13.26
C LYS A 205 17.41 4.46 -14.13
N ALA A 206 18.02 3.28 -14.28
CA ALA A 206 17.44 2.17 -15.03
C ALA A 206 16.12 1.69 -14.39
N PHE A 207 16.11 1.51 -13.06
CA PHE A 207 14.89 1.18 -12.33
C PHE A 207 13.79 2.25 -12.52
N THR A 208 14.15 3.52 -12.46
CA THR A 208 13.20 4.63 -12.65
C THR A 208 12.57 4.61 -14.03
N ARG A 209 13.36 4.33 -15.10
CA ARG A 209 12.80 4.17 -16.46
C ARG A 209 11.83 2.99 -16.54
N ALA A 210 12.20 1.84 -15.97
CA ALA A 210 11.34 0.66 -15.92
C ALA A 210 10.02 0.96 -15.17
N TYR A 211 10.12 1.57 -13.99
CA TYR A 211 8.97 1.88 -13.16
C TYR A 211 8.04 2.92 -13.81
N ARG A 212 8.57 3.92 -14.48
CA ARG A 212 7.79 4.92 -15.23
C ARG A 212 6.98 4.28 -16.35
N LYS A 213 7.58 3.35 -17.12
CA LYS A 213 6.85 2.55 -18.13
C LYS A 213 5.73 1.71 -17.48
N THR A 214 6.02 1.10 -16.34
CA THR A 214 5.03 0.31 -15.61
C THR A 214 3.86 1.17 -15.12
N ARG A 215 4.07 2.40 -14.68
CA ARG A 215 2.97 3.30 -14.27
C ARG A 215 1.99 3.53 -15.41
N ILE A 216 2.49 3.75 -16.62
CA ILE A 216 1.66 3.89 -17.82
C ILE A 216 0.91 2.57 -18.10
N TYR A 217 1.63 1.44 -18.13
CA TYR A 217 1.08 0.11 -18.32
C TYR A 217 -0.08 -0.19 -17.35
N MET A 218 0.06 0.12 -16.07
CA MET A 218 -0.97 -0.10 -15.05
C MET A 218 -2.26 0.69 -15.29
N ASN A 219 -2.19 1.80 -16.02
CA ASN A 219 -3.35 2.64 -16.31
C ASN A 219 -4.00 2.33 -17.66
N GLU A 220 -3.25 1.78 -18.62
CA GLU A 220 -3.71 1.54 -19.98
C GLU A 220 -4.09 0.06 -20.25
N THR A 221 -3.58 -0.87 -19.43
CA THR A 221 -3.76 -2.30 -19.63
C THR A 221 -4.99 -2.83 -18.90
N PRO A 222 -5.82 -3.68 -19.53
CA PRO A 222 -6.93 -4.33 -18.86
C PRO A 222 -6.49 -5.15 -17.63
N ALA A 223 -7.24 -5.06 -16.53
CA ALA A 223 -6.94 -5.74 -15.27
C ALA A 223 -6.70 -7.26 -15.43
N ALA A 224 -7.43 -7.92 -16.35
CA ALA A 224 -7.27 -9.34 -16.61
C ALA A 224 -5.88 -9.70 -17.22
N GLU A 225 -5.29 -8.81 -18.01
CA GLU A 225 -3.96 -9.02 -18.58
C GLU A 225 -2.88 -8.84 -17.51
N ILE A 226 -3.03 -7.82 -16.66
CA ILE A 226 -2.14 -7.58 -15.52
C ILE A 226 -2.21 -8.78 -14.56
N ALA A 227 -3.42 -9.23 -14.20
CA ALA A 227 -3.62 -10.37 -13.32
C ALA A 227 -2.95 -11.65 -13.85
N ARG A 228 -3.05 -11.90 -15.15
CA ARG A 228 -2.38 -13.04 -15.81
C ARG A 228 -0.86 -12.94 -15.68
N ALA A 229 -0.29 -11.76 -15.90
CA ALA A 229 1.15 -11.53 -15.79
C ALA A 229 1.64 -11.68 -14.33
N GLU A 230 0.80 -11.32 -13.37
CA GLU A 230 1.13 -11.39 -11.94
C GLU A 230 0.74 -12.72 -11.26
N LYS A 231 0.03 -13.64 -11.95
CA LYS A 231 -0.52 -14.86 -11.35
C LYS A 231 0.50 -15.73 -10.61
N SER A 232 1.74 -15.81 -11.09
CA SER A 232 2.80 -16.55 -10.42
C SER A 232 3.21 -15.98 -9.06
N TYR A 233 2.95 -14.70 -8.82
CA TYR A 233 3.20 -14.02 -7.54
C TYR A 233 2.07 -14.25 -6.53
N PHE A 234 0.90 -14.71 -7.00
CA PHE A 234 -0.30 -14.98 -6.18
C PHE A 234 -0.80 -16.42 -6.39
N PRO A 235 -0.01 -17.45 -6.03
CA PRO A 235 -0.33 -18.85 -6.36
C PRO A 235 -1.67 -19.31 -5.77
N ASN A 236 -2.05 -18.81 -4.62
CA ASN A 236 -3.25 -19.22 -3.86
C ASN A 236 -4.49 -18.33 -4.13
N ILE A 237 -4.40 -17.35 -5.05
CA ILE A 237 -5.51 -16.47 -5.43
C ILE A 237 -5.94 -16.81 -6.83
N ASP A 238 -7.22 -16.97 -7.07
CA ASP A 238 -7.74 -17.22 -8.42
C ASP A 238 -7.48 -16.03 -9.33
N GLU A 239 -7.21 -16.29 -10.62
CA GLU A 239 -6.86 -15.24 -11.58
C GLU A 239 -7.99 -14.21 -11.76
N ASP A 240 -9.24 -14.66 -11.74
CA ASP A 240 -10.41 -13.78 -11.82
C ASP A 240 -10.58 -12.90 -10.57
N VAL A 241 -10.27 -13.42 -9.39
CA VAL A 241 -10.26 -12.64 -8.13
C VAL A 241 -9.14 -11.59 -8.17
N LEU A 242 -7.97 -11.97 -8.68
CA LEU A 242 -6.86 -11.03 -8.83
C LEU A 242 -7.21 -9.92 -9.84
N ALA A 243 -7.86 -10.29 -10.97
CA ALA A 243 -8.31 -9.33 -11.96
C ALA A 243 -9.38 -8.37 -11.44
N ASP A 244 -10.35 -8.87 -10.66
CA ASP A 244 -11.35 -8.02 -9.99
C ASP A 244 -10.71 -7.04 -9.01
N CYS A 245 -9.76 -7.50 -8.22
CA CYS A 245 -8.99 -6.69 -7.28
C CYS A 245 -8.22 -5.57 -7.99
N ILE A 246 -7.45 -5.92 -9.04
CA ILE A 246 -6.68 -4.95 -9.84
C ILE A 246 -7.61 -3.95 -10.52
N GLY A 247 -8.70 -4.41 -11.14
CA GLY A 247 -9.70 -3.54 -11.76
C GLY A 247 -10.35 -2.57 -10.77
N THR A 248 -10.60 -3.02 -9.55
CA THR A 248 -11.11 -2.16 -8.49
C THR A 248 -10.11 -1.07 -8.13
N TYR A 249 -8.82 -1.37 -7.99
CA TYR A 249 -7.78 -0.39 -7.71
C TYR A 249 -7.56 0.60 -8.85
N GLN A 250 -7.67 0.15 -10.12
CA GLN A 250 -7.65 1.03 -11.29
C GLN A 250 -8.83 2.02 -11.24
N GLN A 251 -10.04 1.53 -10.99
CA GLN A 251 -11.26 2.35 -10.90
C GLN A 251 -11.23 3.34 -9.74
N LEU A 252 -10.59 2.98 -8.63
CA LEU A 252 -10.38 3.86 -7.48
C LEU A 252 -9.37 4.98 -7.75
N GLY A 253 -8.56 4.87 -8.81
CA GLY A 253 -7.46 5.79 -9.05
C GLY A 253 -6.30 5.61 -8.07
N CYS A 254 -6.09 4.39 -7.55
CA CYS A 254 -4.97 4.10 -6.66
C CYS A 254 -3.62 4.27 -7.34
N TRP A 255 -3.58 4.16 -8.66
CA TRP A 255 -2.37 4.16 -9.47
C TRP A 255 -2.47 5.21 -10.57
N THR A 256 -1.78 6.31 -10.39
CA THR A 256 -1.69 7.37 -11.41
C THR A 256 -0.59 7.07 -12.42
N PRO A 257 -0.63 7.66 -13.62
CA PRO A 257 0.43 7.48 -14.62
C PRO A 257 1.78 8.08 -14.20
N HIS A 258 1.77 9.11 -13.35
CA HIS A 258 3.00 9.68 -12.79
C HIS A 258 3.50 8.87 -11.58
N MET A 259 4.77 9.03 -11.26
CA MET A 259 5.40 8.32 -10.13
C MET A 259 5.85 9.27 -9.01
N GLU A 260 5.81 10.56 -9.25
CA GLU A 260 6.23 11.58 -8.30
C GLU A 260 5.28 11.64 -7.09
N ILE A 261 5.83 11.73 -5.88
CA ILE A 261 5.03 12.02 -4.68
C ILE A 261 4.73 13.51 -4.72
N THR A 262 3.44 13.87 -4.80
CA THR A 262 3.06 15.28 -4.87
C THR A 262 3.08 15.94 -3.48
N PRO A 263 3.33 17.26 -3.40
CA PRO A 263 3.23 17.99 -2.13
C PRO A 263 1.86 17.86 -1.48
N GLU A 264 0.79 17.78 -2.28
CA GLU A 264 -0.59 17.62 -1.80
C GLU A 264 -0.78 16.23 -1.17
N ALA A 265 -0.33 15.17 -1.84
CA ALA A 265 -0.39 13.80 -1.29
C ALA A 265 0.44 13.66 -0.01
N TYR A 266 1.61 14.32 0.04
CA TYR A 266 2.45 14.39 1.23
C TYR A 266 1.76 15.14 2.38
N ALA A 267 1.08 16.25 2.10
CA ALA A 267 0.35 17.02 3.11
C ALA A 267 -0.78 16.20 3.74
N VAL A 268 -1.57 15.49 2.93
CA VAL A 268 -2.63 14.61 3.44
C VAL A 268 -2.06 13.46 4.28
N ALA A 269 -0.91 12.90 3.90
CA ALA A 269 -0.24 11.91 4.72
C ALA A 269 0.14 12.48 6.10
N GLN A 270 0.59 13.74 6.19
CA GLN A 270 0.84 14.38 7.47
C GLN A 270 -0.44 14.59 8.27
N ASP A 271 -1.55 15.04 7.64
CA ASP A 271 -2.86 15.18 8.31
C ASP A 271 -3.28 13.89 9.00
N VAL A 272 -3.12 12.75 8.33
CA VAL A 272 -3.42 11.41 8.88
C VAL A 272 -2.60 11.14 10.14
N PHE A 273 -1.30 11.38 10.09
CA PHE A 273 -0.40 11.05 11.20
C PHE A 273 -0.40 12.09 12.32
N GLU A 274 -0.79 13.32 12.05
CA GLU A 274 -1.15 14.32 13.08
C GLU A 274 -2.42 13.87 13.82
N HIS A 275 -3.47 13.48 13.08
CA HIS A 275 -4.71 12.98 13.67
C HIS A 275 -4.47 11.71 14.51
N PHE A 276 -3.63 10.79 14.03
CA PHE A 276 -3.24 9.57 14.75
C PHE A 276 -2.34 9.85 15.97
N GLY A 277 -1.80 11.06 16.11
CA GLY A 277 -0.94 11.46 17.22
C GLY A 277 0.53 11.05 17.10
N THR A 278 0.95 10.51 15.95
CA THR A 278 2.38 10.22 15.70
C THR A 278 3.18 11.48 15.44
N LEU A 279 2.62 12.41 14.66
CA LEU A 279 3.25 13.69 14.37
C LEU A 279 2.77 14.75 15.38
N LYS A 280 3.74 15.49 15.95
CA LYS A 280 3.49 16.67 16.79
C LYS A 280 3.74 17.98 16.04
N GLU A 281 4.42 17.91 14.93
CA GLU A 281 4.74 19.02 14.05
C GLU A 281 4.85 18.50 12.60
N ARG A 282 4.73 19.39 11.63
CA ARG A 282 4.89 19.07 10.20
C ARG A 282 6.34 19.16 9.80
N TYR A 283 6.73 18.24 8.95
CA TYR A 283 8.07 18.16 8.40
C TYR A 283 8.09 18.61 6.95
N ALA A 284 9.18 19.26 6.54
CA ALA A 284 9.35 19.68 5.16
C ALA A 284 9.45 18.46 4.23
N PHE A 285 8.97 18.62 2.99
CA PHE A 285 8.93 17.56 1.99
C PHE A 285 10.32 16.94 1.75
N ASP A 286 11.33 17.76 1.63
CA ASP A 286 12.72 17.37 1.33
C ASP A 286 13.44 16.67 2.50
N GLN A 287 12.86 16.64 3.69
CA GLN A 287 13.35 15.82 4.80
C GLN A 287 12.94 14.34 4.64
N VAL A 288 11.95 14.04 3.82
CA VAL A 288 11.35 12.70 3.68
C VAL A 288 11.34 12.22 2.24
N CYS A 289 11.09 13.12 1.31
CA CYS A 289 10.89 12.82 -0.10
C CYS A 289 11.92 13.53 -0.98
N CYS A 290 12.20 12.93 -2.14
CA CYS A 290 12.95 13.58 -3.20
C CYS A 290 12.30 13.30 -4.57
N GLN A 291 12.77 13.99 -5.59
CA GLN A 291 12.38 13.67 -6.98
C GLN A 291 12.98 12.32 -7.39
N PRO A 292 12.29 11.55 -8.25
CA PRO A 292 12.87 10.36 -8.84
C PRO A 292 14.18 10.68 -9.58
N PRO A 293 15.15 9.73 -9.61
CA PRO A 293 16.36 9.89 -10.38
C PRO A 293 16.10 10.36 -11.82
N ALA A 294 16.87 11.33 -12.29
CA ALA A 294 16.78 11.80 -13.66
C ALA A 294 17.17 10.67 -14.64
N THR A 295 16.41 10.54 -15.72
CA THR A 295 16.53 9.40 -16.65
C THR A 295 17.10 9.79 -18.02
N GLU A 296 17.50 11.05 -18.20
CA GLU A 296 18.17 11.56 -19.40
C GLU A 296 19.68 11.36 -19.32
#